data_33161909f2759e51a1760ea61c69c960
#
_entry.id   33161909f2759e51a1760ea61c69c960
#
_cell.length_a   1.000
_cell.length_b   1.000
_cell.length_c   1.000
_cell.angle_alpha   90.00
_cell.angle_beta   90.00
_cell.angle_gamma   90.00
#
_symmetry.space_group_name_H-M   'P 1'
#
loop_
_entity.id
_entity.type
_entity.pdbx_description
1 polymer ?
#
loop_
_entity_poly.entity_id
_entity_poly.type
_entity_poly.pdbx_seq_one_letter_code
_entity_poly.pdbx_strand_id
1 'polypeptide(L)'
;MRAYALMVMAAMFVLPCCEELDDDPQKYLEGQKVPVLPLDGVAEILSEIPIGEEQVREVYNAVTSSSWNGYDEEYMMKHLFSEPGTGVGDDRIGVTAMASKRAAMKAKGIETKSSSDYDLPLRSLIEEYLYEKEKSGKSFVKSGGQELTAKEYLQALESSDIQIYWPYSENWDGDGFPVITFDPDDGGTTNVGYQLTTDADGNRVVEEVIVDEEMAMQRPVWVVNRNDDSGYTSLEMLRMQEPEWGGGGGEIIVRPKLASFGSKTVIEGESGTELKTLVLKDFTMHRNFDPWFAGASEFFVKVGSVDGFSASTEAELKLYSPSVTDFMIVVKRKYVGEPQNFNAVLVSDWTEQLTHCALIITEDDGGTKTSWKCSAVVKIQSKSYGFEINLPINTRDDIVWR
;
A
#
# COMPACT_ATOMS: atom_id res chain seq x y z
N MET A 1 -23.26 -70.22 38.02
CA MET A 1 -23.77 -69.12 37.18
C MET A 1 -22.91 -67.89 37.44
N ARG A 2 -22.05 -67.57 36.51
CA ARG A 2 -21.13 -66.42 36.62
C ARG A 2 -21.77 -65.20 35.90
N ALA A 3 -22.02 -64.14 36.63
CA ALA A 3 -22.49 -62.85 36.08
C ALA A 3 -21.29 -62.07 35.66
N TYR A 4 -21.23 -61.65 34.38
CA TYR A 4 -20.25 -60.70 33.87
C TYR A 4 -20.87 -59.33 33.97
N ALA A 5 -20.23 -58.49 34.75
CA ALA A 5 -20.53 -57.05 34.75
C ALA A 5 -19.78 -56.35 33.60
N LEU A 6 -20.53 -55.75 32.69
CA LEU A 6 -19.99 -54.90 31.61
C LEU A 6 -19.73 -53.50 32.17
N MET A 7 -18.46 -53.10 32.25
CA MET A 7 -18.05 -51.77 32.65
C MET A 7 -17.94 -50.92 31.37
N VAL A 8 -18.89 -50.02 31.16
CA VAL A 8 -18.84 -49.02 30.07
C VAL A 8 -17.95 -47.88 30.53
N MET A 9 -16.74 -47.80 29.97
CA MET A 9 -15.89 -46.62 30.11
C MET A 9 -16.40 -45.53 29.17
N ALA A 10 -17.00 -44.49 29.73
CA ALA A 10 -17.26 -43.25 29.01
C ALA A 10 -15.95 -42.47 28.92
N ALA A 11 -15.34 -42.48 27.75
CA ALA A 11 -14.23 -41.57 27.44
C ALA A 11 -14.78 -40.17 27.26
N MET A 12 -14.61 -39.31 28.26
CA MET A 12 -14.76 -37.88 28.11
C MET A 12 -13.62 -37.35 27.21
N PHE A 13 -13.95 -37.05 25.95
CA PHE A 13 -13.11 -36.21 25.15
C PHE A 13 -13.21 -34.79 25.71
N VAL A 14 -12.23 -34.39 26.49
CA VAL A 14 -11.95 -32.99 26.77
C VAL A 14 -11.36 -32.41 25.48
N LEU A 15 -12.16 -31.71 24.71
CA LEU A 15 -11.67 -30.84 23.65
C LEU A 15 -10.83 -29.76 24.33
N PRO A 16 -9.57 -29.55 23.94
CA PRO A 16 -8.85 -28.39 24.40
C PRO A 16 -9.60 -27.16 23.88
N CYS A 17 -10.07 -26.37 24.82
CA CYS A 17 -10.58 -25.04 24.62
C CYS A 17 -9.53 -24.24 23.81
N CYS A 18 -9.98 -23.46 22.88
CA CYS A 18 -9.21 -22.54 22.07
C CYS A 18 -8.10 -21.89 22.89
N GLU A 19 -6.86 -22.23 22.62
CA GLU A 19 -5.76 -21.33 22.90
C GLU A 19 -6.05 -20.07 22.05
N GLU A 20 -6.19 -18.94 22.72
CA GLU A 20 -6.07 -17.66 22.08
C GLU A 20 -4.74 -17.69 21.33
N LEU A 21 -4.80 -17.67 20.01
CA LEU A 21 -3.64 -17.43 19.18
C LEU A 21 -3.17 -16.01 19.56
N ASP A 22 -2.08 -15.98 20.29
CA ASP A 22 -1.30 -14.78 20.57
C ASP A 22 -0.66 -14.40 19.24
N ASP A 23 -1.45 -13.71 18.40
CA ASP A 23 -1.01 -13.17 17.11
C ASP A 23 -0.17 -11.92 17.37
N ASP A 24 0.97 -12.10 17.98
CA ASP A 24 2.06 -11.13 17.91
C ASP A 24 2.83 -11.41 16.61
N PRO A 25 2.71 -10.53 15.59
CA PRO A 25 3.42 -10.69 14.33
C PRO A 25 4.94 -10.75 14.52
N GLN A 26 5.46 -10.20 15.62
CA GLN A 26 6.89 -10.27 15.98
C GLN A 26 7.33 -11.70 16.33
N LYS A 27 6.41 -12.59 16.70
CA LYS A 27 6.73 -13.98 17.07
C LYS A 27 6.97 -14.89 15.87
N TYR A 28 6.41 -14.55 14.70
CA TYR A 28 6.61 -15.31 13.46
C TYR A 28 7.86 -14.84 12.66
N LEU A 29 8.48 -13.72 13.06
CA LEU A 29 9.74 -13.23 12.51
C LEU A 29 10.98 -13.69 13.28
N GLU A 30 10.85 -14.60 14.25
CA GLU A 30 11.99 -15.14 15.02
C GLU A 30 12.99 -15.98 14.19
N GLY A 31 12.77 -16.12 12.87
CA GLY A 31 13.72 -16.81 11.97
C GLY A 31 14.93 -15.98 11.53
N GLN A 32 14.77 -14.68 11.27
CA GLN A 32 15.84 -13.73 11.00
C GLN A 32 15.30 -12.33 11.36
N LYS A 33 15.74 -11.78 12.48
CA LYS A 33 15.49 -10.36 12.79
C LYS A 33 16.22 -9.51 11.76
N VAL A 34 15.51 -9.01 10.77
CA VAL A 34 16.06 -7.99 9.87
C VAL A 34 16.47 -6.80 10.74
N PRO A 35 17.72 -6.32 10.63
CA PRO A 35 18.15 -5.17 11.40
C PRO A 35 17.26 -3.95 11.07
N VAL A 36 16.69 -3.33 12.09
CA VAL A 36 15.96 -2.07 11.91
C VAL A 36 16.99 -0.96 11.74
N LEU A 37 17.01 -0.34 10.57
CA LEU A 37 17.89 0.79 10.28
C LEU A 37 17.23 2.10 10.76
N PRO A 38 18.02 3.02 11.38
CA PRO A 38 17.53 4.35 11.74
C PRO A 38 17.38 5.22 10.49
N LEU A 39 16.27 5.97 10.41
CA LEU A 39 15.96 6.80 9.24
C LEU A 39 16.97 7.94 9.05
N ASP A 40 17.40 8.56 10.13
CA ASP A 40 18.44 9.60 10.15
C ASP A 40 19.78 9.09 9.55
N GLY A 41 20.19 7.87 9.91
CA GLY A 41 21.39 7.25 9.36
C GLY A 41 21.31 6.99 7.85
N VAL A 42 20.13 6.61 7.35
CA VAL A 42 19.90 6.45 5.90
C VAL A 42 19.92 7.80 5.19
N ALA A 43 19.28 8.82 5.77
CA ALA A 43 19.29 10.18 5.24
C ALA A 43 20.72 10.77 5.21
N GLU A 44 21.53 10.54 6.25
CA GLU A 44 22.95 10.94 6.28
C GLU A 44 23.73 10.29 5.13
N ILE A 45 23.56 8.97 4.90
CA ILE A 45 24.22 8.26 3.79
C ILE A 45 23.84 8.90 2.45
N LEU A 46 22.55 9.12 2.20
CA LEU A 46 22.08 9.74 0.97
C LEU A 46 22.64 11.15 0.79
N SER A 47 22.86 11.90 1.86
CA SER A 47 23.43 13.25 1.79
C SER A 47 24.93 13.27 1.48
N GLU A 48 25.66 12.21 1.84
CA GLU A 48 27.11 12.11 1.62
C GLU A 48 27.49 11.54 0.25
N ILE A 49 26.59 10.83 -0.45
CA ILE A 49 26.87 10.29 -1.78
C ILE A 49 26.79 11.37 -2.87
N PRO A 50 27.53 11.22 -4.00
CA PRO A 50 27.58 12.23 -5.06
C PRO A 50 26.34 12.18 -5.98
N ILE A 51 25.15 12.49 -5.46
CA ILE A 51 23.91 12.59 -6.23
C ILE A 51 24.11 13.59 -7.37
N GLY A 52 23.85 13.17 -8.59
CA GLY A 52 23.84 13.99 -9.81
C GLY A 52 22.44 14.07 -10.42
N GLU A 53 22.33 14.76 -11.56
CA GLU A 53 21.05 14.92 -12.28
C GLU A 53 20.44 13.57 -12.66
N GLU A 54 21.26 12.56 -12.97
CA GLU A 54 20.80 11.22 -13.34
C GLU A 54 20.07 10.54 -12.18
N GLN A 55 20.62 10.60 -10.96
CA GLN A 55 19.99 10.03 -9.77
C GLN A 55 18.72 10.76 -9.37
N VAL A 56 18.71 12.11 -9.48
CA VAL A 56 17.49 12.89 -9.24
C VAL A 56 16.40 12.45 -10.21
N ARG A 57 16.75 12.27 -11.49
CA ARG A 57 15.81 11.79 -12.52
C ARG A 57 15.36 10.34 -12.29
N GLU A 58 16.25 9.47 -11.81
CA GLU A 58 15.91 8.10 -11.42
C GLU A 58 14.81 8.11 -10.34
N VAL A 59 15.04 8.84 -9.24
CA VAL A 59 14.07 8.92 -8.14
C VAL A 59 12.77 9.57 -8.62
N TYR A 60 12.84 10.66 -9.41
CA TYR A 60 11.65 11.29 -9.99
C TYR A 60 10.80 10.33 -10.82
N ASN A 61 11.43 9.54 -11.69
CA ASN A 61 10.72 8.58 -12.51
C ASN A 61 10.09 7.46 -11.66
N ALA A 62 10.78 7.01 -10.62
CA ALA A 62 10.27 5.99 -9.71
C ALA A 62 9.04 6.49 -8.93
N VAL A 63 9.14 7.64 -8.24
CA VAL A 63 8.04 8.21 -7.44
C VAL A 63 6.84 8.60 -8.31
N THR A 64 7.09 9.12 -9.51
CA THR A 64 6.02 9.45 -10.45
C THR A 64 5.33 8.18 -10.95
N SER A 65 6.08 7.12 -11.19
CA SER A 65 5.55 5.83 -11.62
C SER A 65 4.70 5.19 -10.51
N SER A 66 5.18 5.22 -9.26
CA SER A 66 4.43 4.76 -8.08
C SER A 66 3.09 5.49 -7.99
N SER A 67 3.11 6.80 -8.01
CA SER A 67 1.93 7.65 -7.99
C SER A 67 0.94 7.34 -9.13
N TRP A 68 1.42 7.06 -10.35
CA TRP A 68 0.58 6.66 -11.46
C TRP A 68 -0.06 5.29 -11.27
N ASN A 69 0.55 4.45 -10.49
CA ASN A 69 0.01 3.15 -10.10
C ASN A 69 -0.95 3.24 -8.91
N GLY A 70 -1.26 4.47 -8.43
CA GLY A 70 -2.22 4.72 -7.37
C GLY A 70 -1.67 4.53 -5.96
N TYR A 71 -0.35 4.55 -5.82
CA TYR A 71 0.37 4.64 -4.57
C TYR A 71 0.84 6.08 -4.32
N ASP A 72 1.56 6.33 -3.25
CA ASP A 72 2.16 7.63 -2.99
C ASP A 72 3.39 7.91 -3.88
N GLU A 73 3.99 9.07 -3.71
CA GLU A 73 5.20 9.54 -4.40
C GLU A 73 6.45 8.94 -3.76
N GLU A 74 6.59 7.62 -3.86
CA GLU A 74 7.54 6.81 -3.12
C GLU A 74 8.47 5.98 -3.99
N TYR A 75 9.70 5.74 -3.51
CA TYR A 75 10.65 4.81 -4.09
C TYR A 75 11.26 3.95 -2.98
N MET A 76 10.74 2.74 -2.80
CA MET A 76 11.17 1.83 -1.75
C MET A 76 12.60 1.32 -1.95
N MET A 77 13.39 1.24 -0.88
CA MET A 77 14.75 0.70 -0.93
C MET A 77 14.79 -0.73 -1.46
N LYS A 78 13.82 -1.57 -1.09
CA LYS A 78 13.73 -2.94 -1.64
C LYS A 78 13.65 -2.98 -3.15
N HIS A 79 13.04 -1.95 -3.79
CA HIS A 79 12.95 -1.87 -5.26
C HIS A 79 14.22 -1.29 -5.87
N LEU A 80 14.86 -0.36 -5.18
CA LEU A 80 16.14 0.21 -5.58
C LEU A 80 17.22 -0.87 -5.66
N PHE A 81 17.21 -1.84 -4.74
CA PHE A 81 18.21 -2.91 -4.66
C PHE A 81 17.81 -4.22 -5.35
N SER A 82 16.57 -4.36 -5.80
CA SER A 82 16.11 -5.57 -6.51
C SER A 82 16.81 -5.74 -7.85
N GLU A 83 17.21 -6.97 -8.16
CA GLU A 83 17.72 -7.30 -9.48
C GLU A 83 16.60 -7.23 -10.54
N PRO A 84 16.89 -6.65 -11.71
CA PRO A 84 15.92 -6.63 -12.80
C PRO A 84 15.49 -8.04 -13.21
N GLY A 85 14.21 -8.32 -13.16
CA GLY A 85 13.64 -9.60 -13.60
C GLY A 85 13.57 -10.69 -12.54
N THR A 86 13.91 -10.45 -11.28
CA THR A 86 13.79 -11.44 -10.19
C THR A 86 12.36 -11.66 -9.71
N GLY A 87 11.36 -11.16 -10.41
CA GLY A 87 10.00 -11.71 -10.43
C GLY A 87 9.15 -11.48 -9.17
N VAL A 88 9.61 -10.78 -8.18
CA VAL A 88 8.72 -10.18 -7.18
C VAL A 88 8.33 -8.83 -7.75
N GLY A 89 7.38 -8.87 -8.71
CA GLY A 89 6.95 -7.68 -9.43
C GLY A 89 6.39 -6.67 -8.45
N ASP A 90 7.18 -5.70 -8.11
CA ASP A 90 6.61 -4.49 -7.59
C ASP A 90 6.21 -3.63 -8.78
N ASP A 91 4.92 -3.55 -8.93
CA ASP A 91 4.28 -2.80 -9.99
C ASP A 91 4.43 -1.28 -9.81
N ARG A 92 4.88 -0.83 -8.64
CA ARG A 92 4.99 0.58 -8.25
C ARG A 92 6.00 1.37 -9.07
N ILE A 93 7.08 0.74 -9.54
CA ILE A 93 8.06 1.38 -10.40
C ILE A 93 7.65 1.40 -11.89
N GLY A 94 6.41 1.02 -12.20
CA GLY A 94 5.86 1.09 -13.54
C GLY A 94 6.39 0.08 -14.56
N VAL A 95 7.30 -0.81 -14.17
CA VAL A 95 7.87 -1.83 -15.05
C VAL A 95 6.81 -2.76 -15.62
N THR A 96 5.79 -3.07 -14.81
CA THR A 96 4.67 -3.93 -15.15
C THR A 96 3.43 -3.19 -15.64
N ALA A 97 3.48 -1.86 -15.73
CA ALA A 97 2.37 -1.07 -16.25
C ALA A 97 1.89 -1.59 -17.61
N MET A 98 0.58 -1.65 -17.80
CA MET A 98 -0.02 -2.06 -19.08
C MET A 98 0.49 -1.17 -20.21
N ALA A 99 0.61 -1.72 -21.43
CA ALA A 99 1.13 -1.00 -22.59
C ALA A 99 0.43 0.35 -22.86
N SER A 100 -0.89 0.41 -22.63
CA SER A 100 -1.68 1.65 -22.75
C SER A 100 -1.28 2.69 -21.70
N LYS A 101 -1.06 2.26 -20.47
CA LYS A 101 -0.66 3.13 -19.36
C LYS A 101 0.77 3.62 -19.56
N ARG A 102 1.70 2.75 -19.97
CA ARG A 102 3.07 3.15 -20.37
C ARG A 102 3.08 4.18 -21.48
N ALA A 103 2.22 4.01 -22.49
CA ALA A 103 2.10 4.97 -23.57
C ALA A 103 1.58 6.33 -23.08
N ALA A 104 0.62 6.34 -22.15
CA ALA A 104 0.11 7.56 -21.53
C ALA A 104 1.16 8.24 -20.65
N MET A 105 1.91 7.48 -19.86
CA MET A 105 3.02 7.97 -19.04
C MET A 105 4.10 8.59 -19.92
N LYS A 106 4.53 7.89 -20.97
CA LYS A 106 5.51 8.39 -21.91
C LYS A 106 5.06 9.67 -22.63
N ALA A 107 3.76 9.78 -22.98
CA ALA A 107 3.20 11.00 -23.59
C ALA A 107 3.26 12.21 -22.65
N LYS A 108 3.34 11.99 -21.33
CA LYS A 108 3.54 13.03 -20.31
C LYS A 108 5.01 13.20 -19.90
N GLY A 109 5.95 12.56 -20.60
CA GLY A 109 7.38 12.63 -20.30
C GLY A 109 7.84 11.80 -19.12
N ILE A 110 7.00 10.88 -18.63
CA ILE A 110 7.35 9.95 -17.54
C ILE A 110 8.07 8.75 -18.13
N GLU A 111 9.29 8.52 -17.71
CA GLU A 111 10.09 7.37 -18.13
C GLU A 111 9.86 6.20 -17.16
N THR A 112 9.54 5.03 -17.70
CA THR A 112 9.36 3.79 -16.93
C THR A 112 10.63 2.95 -16.98
N LYS A 113 11.73 3.54 -16.52
CA LYS A 113 13.02 2.87 -16.44
C LYS A 113 13.17 2.17 -15.08
N SER A 114 13.82 1.01 -15.09
CA SER A 114 14.32 0.40 -13.86
C SER A 114 15.66 1.01 -13.46
N SER A 115 16.10 0.80 -12.23
CA SER A 115 17.40 1.26 -11.73
C SER A 115 18.57 0.83 -12.65
N SER A 116 18.49 -0.38 -13.23
CA SER A 116 19.52 -0.91 -14.15
C SER A 116 19.59 -0.23 -15.52
N ASP A 117 18.61 0.61 -15.87
CA ASP A 117 18.60 1.32 -17.15
C ASP A 117 19.38 2.64 -17.11
N TYR A 118 19.94 2.99 -15.95
CA TYR A 118 20.78 4.16 -15.73
C TYR A 118 22.27 3.76 -15.75
N ASP A 119 23.12 4.64 -16.29
CA ASP A 119 24.56 4.38 -16.39
C ASP A 119 25.21 4.33 -15.00
N LEU A 120 24.78 5.21 -14.10
CA LEU A 120 25.19 5.24 -12.70
C LEU A 120 23.95 5.32 -11.77
N PRO A 121 23.28 4.22 -11.51
CA PRO A 121 22.09 4.22 -10.68
C PRO A 121 22.38 4.59 -9.23
N LEU A 122 21.40 5.14 -8.53
CA LEU A 122 21.51 5.55 -7.12
C LEU A 122 22.01 4.40 -6.23
N ARG A 123 21.56 3.16 -6.49
CA ARG A 123 22.04 1.96 -5.77
C ARG A 123 23.59 1.82 -5.81
N SER A 124 24.20 2.08 -6.97
CA SER A 124 25.65 1.93 -7.13
C SER A 124 26.42 2.95 -6.30
N LEU A 125 25.91 4.17 -6.19
CA LEU A 125 26.49 5.19 -5.33
C LEU A 125 26.41 4.82 -3.85
N ILE A 126 25.28 4.27 -3.42
CA ILE A 126 25.09 3.80 -2.03
C ILE A 126 26.05 2.62 -1.75
N GLU A 127 26.10 1.63 -2.65
CA GLU A 127 26.99 0.47 -2.52
C GLU A 127 28.45 0.91 -2.43
N GLU A 128 28.93 1.74 -3.35
CA GLU A 128 30.32 2.25 -3.36
C GLU A 128 30.65 3.01 -2.08
N TYR A 129 29.78 3.91 -1.66
CA TYR A 129 29.95 4.67 -0.42
C TYR A 129 30.08 3.76 0.80
N LEU A 130 29.21 2.78 0.98
CA LEU A 130 29.22 1.89 2.12
C LEU A 130 30.52 1.05 2.16
N TYR A 131 30.96 0.50 1.03
CA TYR A 131 32.21 -0.25 0.97
C TYR A 131 33.47 0.61 1.19
N GLU A 132 33.47 1.86 0.73
CA GLU A 132 34.59 2.78 0.97
C GLU A 132 34.68 3.22 2.43
N LYS A 133 33.54 3.50 3.06
CA LYS A 133 33.48 3.84 4.48
C LYS A 133 33.93 2.67 5.36
N GLU A 134 33.51 1.45 5.06
CA GLU A 134 33.97 0.24 5.76
C GLU A 134 35.50 0.08 5.64
N LYS A 135 36.09 0.24 4.44
CA LYS A 135 37.52 0.21 4.23
C LYS A 135 38.28 1.28 5.03
N SER A 136 37.65 2.42 5.26
CA SER A 136 38.20 3.50 6.08
C SER A 136 38.03 3.30 7.59
N GLY A 137 37.44 2.18 8.01
CA GLY A 137 37.23 1.81 9.41
C GLY A 137 36.01 2.44 10.07
N LYS A 138 35.07 2.99 9.28
CA LYS A 138 33.76 3.38 9.78
C LYS A 138 32.85 2.15 9.81
N SER A 139 32.14 1.95 10.90
CA SER A 139 31.07 0.96 11.03
C SER A 139 29.70 1.64 10.90
N PHE A 140 28.72 0.88 10.45
CA PHE A 140 27.33 1.31 10.36
C PHE A 140 26.56 0.75 11.54
N VAL A 141 25.62 1.51 12.07
CA VAL A 141 24.90 1.13 13.29
C VAL A 141 23.44 0.93 12.99
N LYS A 142 22.87 -0.21 13.42
CA LYS A 142 21.43 -0.41 13.45
C LYS A 142 20.80 0.12 14.74
N SER A 143 19.49 0.26 14.76
CA SER A 143 18.74 0.56 15.98
C SER A 143 19.10 -0.44 17.10
N GLY A 144 19.53 0.09 18.26
CA GLY A 144 20.05 -0.73 19.37
C GLY A 144 21.58 -0.86 19.44
N GLY A 145 22.33 -0.12 18.57
CA GLY A 145 23.78 0.06 18.71
C GLY A 145 24.66 -1.09 18.21
N GLN A 146 24.13 -2.05 17.49
CA GLN A 146 24.95 -3.11 16.88
C GLN A 146 25.56 -2.61 15.58
N GLU A 147 26.88 -2.80 15.43
CA GLU A 147 27.60 -2.49 14.21
C GLU A 147 27.28 -3.50 13.10
N LEU A 148 27.17 -3.00 11.88
CA LEU A 148 26.94 -3.76 10.65
C LEU A 148 28.10 -3.54 9.68
N THR A 149 28.43 -4.58 8.92
CA THR A 149 29.26 -4.47 7.72
C THR A 149 28.49 -3.79 6.60
N ALA A 150 29.20 -3.26 5.57
CA ALA A 150 28.55 -2.69 4.39
C ALA A 150 27.54 -3.66 3.74
N LYS A 151 27.93 -4.93 3.64
CA LYS A 151 27.06 -5.99 3.08
C LYS A 151 25.78 -6.20 3.93
N GLU A 152 25.93 -6.27 5.26
CA GLU A 152 24.76 -6.45 6.14
C GLU A 152 23.85 -5.24 6.11
N TYR A 153 24.40 -4.04 5.98
CA TYR A 153 23.63 -2.81 5.85
C TYR A 153 22.82 -2.79 4.54
N LEU A 154 23.45 -3.17 3.41
CA LEU A 154 22.76 -3.30 2.11
C LEU A 154 21.63 -4.33 2.17
N GLN A 155 21.88 -5.49 2.78
CA GLN A 155 20.83 -6.51 2.97
C GLN A 155 19.68 -6.00 3.86
N ALA A 156 20.00 -5.19 4.86
CA ALA A 156 18.99 -4.58 5.72
C ALA A 156 18.17 -3.54 4.96
N LEU A 157 18.78 -2.71 4.10
CA LEU A 157 18.06 -1.78 3.22
C LEU A 157 17.14 -2.52 2.24
N GLU A 158 17.65 -3.55 1.55
CA GLU A 158 16.89 -4.35 0.57
C GLU A 158 15.66 -5.03 1.19
N SER A 159 15.76 -5.44 2.44
CA SER A 159 14.66 -6.12 3.16
C SER A 159 13.84 -5.18 4.06
N SER A 160 14.12 -3.87 4.02
CA SER A 160 13.41 -2.90 4.85
C SER A 160 12.13 -2.39 4.21
N ASP A 161 11.32 -1.74 5.04
CA ASP A 161 10.17 -0.92 4.66
C ASP A 161 10.57 0.55 4.37
N ILE A 162 11.86 0.87 4.38
CA ILE A 162 12.38 2.22 4.15
C ILE A 162 12.19 2.62 2.68
N GLN A 163 11.86 3.88 2.48
CA GLN A 163 11.66 4.47 1.16
C GLN A 163 12.18 5.91 1.09
N ILE A 164 12.32 6.40 -0.14
CA ILE A 164 12.45 7.82 -0.45
C ILE A 164 11.05 8.30 -0.85
N TYR A 165 10.46 9.13 -0.04
CA TYR A 165 9.25 9.88 -0.36
C TYR A 165 9.63 11.25 -0.90
N TRP A 166 9.05 11.64 -2.04
CA TRP A 166 9.29 12.95 -2.64
C TRP A 166 7.97 13.73 -2.78
N PRO A 167 7.53 14.40 -1.72
CA PRO A 167 6.30 15.18 -1.74
C PRO A 167 6.36 16.28 -2.80
N TYR A 168 5.24 16.50 -3.47
CA TYR A 168 5.12 17.53 -4.53
C TYR A 168 6.10 17.33 -5.69
N SER A 169 6.52 16.08 -5.97
CA SER A 169 7.45 15.76 -7.06
C SER A 169 7.00 16.30 -8.42
N GLU A 170 5.70 16.47 -8.64
CA GLU A 170 5.16 17.05 -9.87
C GLU A 170 5.48 18.55 -10.08
N ASN A 171 5.91 19.25 -9.04
CA ASN A 171 6.35 20.64 -9.14
C ASN A 171 7.79 20.75 -9.65
N TRP A 172 8.53 19.65 -9.73
CA TRP A 172 9.91 19.67 -10.20
C TRP A 172 9.99 20.00 -11.69
N ASP A 173 10.71 21.05 -12.03
CA ASP A 173 10.89 21.56 -13.38
C ASP A 173 12.05 20.89 -14.15
N GLY A 174 12.74 19.95 -13.52
CA GLY A 174 13.87 19.21 -14.09
C GLY A 174 15.23 19.73 -13.64
N ASP A 175 15.29 20.70 -12.74
CA ASP A 175 16.52 21.30 -12.20
C ASP A 175 16.57 21.22 -10.67
N GLY A 176 17.77 21.41 -10.11
CA GLY A 176 18.03 21.42 -8.68
C GLY A 176 18.26 20.05 -8.04
N PHE A 177 19.02 20.09 -6.94
CA PHE A 177 19.31 18.94 -6.12
C PHE A 177 18.38 18.88 -4.89
N PRO A 178 18.01 17.69 -4.43
CA PRO A 178 17.13 17.55 -3.27
C PRO A 178 17.83 17.99 -1.98
N VAL A 179 17.04 18.54 -1.05
CA VAL A 179 17.38 18.50 0.37
C VAL A 179 16.92 17.14 0.88
N ILE A 180 17.79 16.44 1.60
CA ILE A 180 17.51 15.11 2.13
C ILE A 180 17.16 15.26 3.60
N THR A 181 16.03 14.70 4.02
CA THR A 181 15.56 14.70 5.40
C THR A 181 14.97 13.34 5.75
N PHE A 182 14.43 13.17 6.93
CA PHE A 182 13.80 11.94 7.38
C PHE A 182 12.57 12.24 8.23
N ASP A 183 11.68 11.25 8.37
CA ASP A 183 10.55 11.35 9.28
C ASP A 183 11.04 11.35 10.73
N PRO A 184 10.68 12.36 11.54
CA PRO A 184 11.12 12.45 12.93
C PRO A 184 10.45 11.45 13.89
N ASP A 185 9.55 10.58 13.42
CA ASP A 185 8.81 9.56 14.20
C ASP A 185 7.96 10.13 15.38
N ASP A 186 7.92 11.44 15.57
CA ASP A 186 7.20 12.09 16.68
C ASP A 186 5.98 12.91 16.23
N GLY A 187 5.68 12.85 14.90
CA GLY A 187 4.63 13.65 14.29
C GLY A 187 4.97 15.13 14.15
N GLY A 188 6.24 15.49 14.26
CA GLY A 188 6.74 16.84 14.07
C GLY A 188 6.48 17.38 12.66
N THR A 189 6.33 18.68 12.52
CA THR A 189 6.12 19.36 11.23
C THR A 189 7.40 19.95 10.64
N THR A 190 8.51 19.90 11.39
CA THR A 190 9.84 20.37 10.98
C THR A 190 10.88 19.37 11.41
N ASN A 191 11.94 19.20 10.61
CA ASN A 191 13.07 18.37 10.98
C ASN A 191 14.36 18.94 10.38
N VAL A 192 15.52 18.41 10.84
CA VAL A 192 16.81 18.68 10.20
C VAL A 192 16.84 18.02 8.83
N GLY A 193 17.41 18.70 7.85
CA GLY A 193 17.72 18.17 6.53
C GLY A 193 19.11 18.53 6.10
N TYR A 194 19.61 17.81 5.10
CA TYR A 194 20.95 17.90 4.57
C TYR A 194 20.91 18.48 3.16
N GLN A 195 21.44 19.65 2.99
CA GLN A 195 21.56 20.30 1.68
C GLN A 195 22.98 20.17 1.16
N LEU A 196 23.10 19.69 -0.08
CA LEU A 196 24.38 19.65 -0.79
C LEU A 196 24.68 21.04 -1.37
N THR A 197 25.82 21.61 -0.98
CA THR A 197 26.29 22.89 -1.47
C THR A 197 27.76 22.80 -1.94
N THR A 198 28.30 23.90 -2.44
CA THR A 198 29.69 24.00 -2.83
C THR A 198 30.31 25.15 -2.05
N ASP A 199 31.43 24.88 -1.36
CA ASP A 199 32.14 25.91 -0.63
C ASP A 199 32.84 26.92 -1.59
N ALA A 200 33.49 27.94 -1.02
CA ALA A 200 34.20 28.98 -1.78
C ALA A 200 35.39 28.44 -2.61
N ASP A 201 35.92 27.26 -2.24
CA ASP A 201 37.01 26.59 -2.91
C ASP A 201 36.55 25.60 -3.98
N GLY A 202 35.22 25.44 -4.15
CA GLY A 202 34.62 24.54 -5.10
C GLY A 202 34.46 23.10 -4.57
N ASN A 203 34.71 22.87 -3.29
CA ASN A 203 34.49 21.53 -2.70
C ASN A 203 33.00 21.35 -2.34
N ARG A 204 32.53 20.11 -2.49
CA ARG A 204 31.21 19.74 -2.06
C ARG A 204 31.15 19.69 -0.53
N VAL A 205 30.14 20.34 0.03
CA VAL A 205 29.87 20.36 1.48
C VAL A 205 28.39 20.04 1.71
N VAL A 206 28.11 19.48 2.87
CA VAL A 206 26.76 19.20 3.36
C VAL A 206 26.44 20.24 4.42
N GLU A 207 25.37 20.99 4.25
CA GLU A 207 24.87 21.96 5.21
C GLU A 207 23.57 21.46 5.84
N GLU A 208 23.48 21.56 7.17
CA GLU A 208 22.22 21.32 7.86
C GLU A 208 21.28 22.51 7.71
N VAL A 209 20.03 22.20 7.35
CA VAL A 209 18.94 23.18 7.22
C VAL A 209 17.70 22.65 7.93
N ILE A 210 16.80 23.55 8.31
CA ILE A 210 15.49 23.13 8.83
C ILE A 210 14.55 22.97 7.65
N VAL A 211 13.93 21.81 7.57
CA VAL A 211 13.00 21.41 6.50
C VAL A 211 11.58 21.40 7.05
N ASP A 212 10.67 21.97 6.29
CA ASP A 212 9.23 21.95 6.52
C ASP A 212 8.47 21.70 5.20
N GLU A 213 7.16 21.58 5.27
CA GLU A 213 6.31 21.33 4.12
C GLU A 213 6.36 22.48 3.10
N GLU A 214 6.52 23.73 3.54
CA GLU A 214 6.62 24.89 2.64
C GLU A 214 7.87 24.79 1.75
N MET A 215 8.99 24.35 2.31
CA MET A 215 10.21 24.09 1.53
C MET A 215 9.97 22.99 0.48
N ALA A 216 9.27 21.90 0.86
CA ALA A 216 8.97 20.80 -0.04
C ALA A 216 8.05 21.19 -1.21
N MET A 217 7.17 22.18 -1.02
CA MET A 217 6.34 22.76 -2.09
C MET A 217 7.16 23.58 -3.11
N GLN A 218 8.32 24.12 -2.70
CA GLN A 218 9.10 25.07 -3.49
C GLN A 218 10.31 24.45 -4.19
N ARG A 219 10.83 23.34 -3.68
CA ARG A 219 12.03 22.70 -4.21
C ARG A 219 12.03 21.19 -3.91
N PRO A 220 12.87 20.40 -4.62
CA PRO A 220 13.03 18.99 -4.32
C PRO A 220 13.42 18.73 -2.87
N VAL A 221 12.64 17.91 -2.17
CA VAL A 221 12.93 17.37 -0.84
C VAL A 221 12.70 15.86 -0.89
N TRP A 222 13.71 15.10 -0.50
CA TRP A 222 13.60 13.66 -0.32
C TRP A 222 13.48 13.36 1.16
N VAL A 223 12.39 12.75 1.53
CA VAL A 223 12.12 12.32 2.90
C VAL A 223 12.40 10.82 2.99
N VAL A 224 13.30 10.43 3.88
CA VAL A 224 13.49 9.03 4.24
C VAL A 224 12.44 8.69 5.30
N ASN A 225 11.49 7.84 4.96
CA ASN A 225 10.44 7.39 5.87
C ASN A 225 10.19 5.88 5.73
N ARG A 226 9.16 5.35 6.40
CA ARG A 226 8.73 3.97 6.28
C ARG A 226 7.49 3.88 5.43
N ASN A 227 7.43 2.82 4.64
CA ASN A 227 6.25 2.49 3.87
C ASN A 227 5.27 1.71 4.76
N ASP A 228 4.07 2.20 4.92
CA ASP A 228 2.98 1.63 5.73
C ASP A 228 1.94 0.90 4.88
N ASP A 229 1.86 1.18 3.59
CA ASP A 229 0.92 0.56 2.65
C ASP A 229 1.45 -0.75 2.02
N SER A 230 2.59 -1.23 2.48
CA SER A 230 3.24 -2.44 1.96
C SER A 230 2.35 -3.68 2.12
N GLY A 231 1.97 -4.26 1.01
CA GLY A 231 1.10 -5.45 0.97
C GLY A 231 -0.35 -5.14 0.62
N TYR A 232 -0.70 -3.88 0.43
CA TYR A 232 -1.99 -3.47 -0.12
C TYR A 232 -1.90 -3.24 -1.64
N THR A 233 -3.04 -3.44 -2.31
CA THR A 233 -3.14 -3.22 -3.75
C THR A 233 -3.96 -1.96 -4.00
N SER A 234 -3.39 -1.00 -4.70
CA SER A 234 -4.11 0.21 -5.08
C SER A 234 -5.26 -0.09 -6.03
N LEU A 235 -6.26 0.77 -6.05
CA LEU A 235 -7.37 0.67 -7.00
C LEU A 235 -6.87 0.70 -8.46
N GLU A 236 -5.83 1.49 -8.75
CA GLU A 236 -5.25 1.58 -10.09
C GLU A 236 -4.57 0.27 -10.50
N MET A 237 -3.91 -0.40 -9.57
CA MET A 237 -3.31 -1.71 -9.81
C MET A 237 -4.36 -2.79 -10.03
N LEU A 238 -5.44 -2.79 -9.24
CA LEU A 238 -6.57 -3.69 -9.47
C LEU A 238 -7.16 -3.50 -10.87
N ARG A 239 -7.30 -2.25 -11.33
CA ARG A 239 -7.76 -1.95 -12.70
C ARG A 239 -6.82 -2.47 -13.77
N MET A 240 -5.52 -2.52 -13.50
CA MET A 240 -4.54 -3.06 -14.45
C MET A 240 -4.51 -4.59 -14.47
N GLN A 241 -4.61 -5.21 -13.31
CA GLN A 241 -4.59 -6.67 -13.16
C GLN A 241 -5.91 -7.30 -13.62
N GLU A 242 -7.03 -6.65 -13.35
CA GLU A 242 -8.36 -7.08 -13.75
C GLU A 242 -8.96 -6.06 -14.73
N PRO A 243 -8.84 -6.26 -16.05
CA PRO A 243 -9.38 -5.33 -17.05
C PRO A 243 -10.86 -5.04 -16.88
N GLU A 244 -11.57 -5.91 -16.19
CA GLU A 244 -12.97 -5.82 -15.86
C GLU A 244 -13.30 -4.73 -14.83
N TRP A 245 -12.28 -4.25 -14.09
CA TRP A 245 -12.40 -3.05 -13.25
C TRP A 245 -12.34 -1.75 -14.05
N GLY A 246 -12.34 -1.84 -15.39
CA GLY A 246 -12.47 -0.71 -16.28
C GLY A 246 -11.20 0.04 -16.60
N GLY A 247 -10.25 -0.64 -17.18
CA GLY A 247 -8.99 -0.07 -17.68
C GLY A 247 -9.16 0.91 -18.84
N GLY A 248 -10.01 1.89 -18.73
CA GLY A 248 -10.11 2.92 -19.75
C GLY A 248 -11.16 3.95 -19.41
N GLY A 249 -10.79 5.03 -18.72
CA GLY A 249 -11.39 6.37 -18.73
C GLY A 249 -12.87 6.55 -19.02
N GLY A 250 -13.66 5.52 -18.92
CA GLY A 250 -15.06 5.44 -19.29
C GLY A 250 -15.97 5.30 -18.08
N GLU A 251 -17.15 5.69 -18.28
CA GLU A 251 -18.29 5.66 -17.38
C GLU A 251 -18.42 4.29 -16.69
N ILE A 252 -18.83 4.30 -15.43
CA ILE A 252 -19.21 3.19 -14.54
C ILE A 252 -18.67 1.80 -14.93
N ILE A 253 -17.76 1.33 -14.14
CA ILE A 253 -17.12 0.01 -14.29
C ILE A 253 -18.06 -1.04 -13.72
N VAL A 254 -18.62 -1.86 -14.58
CA VAL A 254 -19.36 -3.04 -14.16
C VAL A 254 -18.36 -4.18 -13.98
N ARG A 255 -18.15 -4.63 -12.75
CA ARG A 255 -17.42 -5.87 -12.49
C ARG A 255 -18.20 -7.03 -13.04
N PRO A 256 -17.67 -7.85 -13.98
CA PRO A 256 -18.38 -9.07 -14.38
C PRO A 256 -18.56 -9.96 -13.18
N LYS A 257 -19.63 -10.69 -13.13
CA LYS A 257 -19.89 -11.68 -12.10
C LYS A 257 -18.68 -12.62 -12.04
N LEU A 258 -17.91 -12.54 -10.98
CA LEU A 258 -17.10 -13.68 -10.58
C LEU A 258 -18.04 -14.87 -10.59
N ALA A 259 -17.77 -15.85 -11.46
CA ALA A 259 -18.56 -17.04 -11.56
C ALA A 259 -18.65 -17.64 -10.16
N SER A 260 -19.77 -17.37 -9.47
CA SER A 260 -20.05 -18.06 -8.22
C SER A 260 -20.05 -19.53 -8.57
N PHE A 261 -19.31 -20.33 -7.82
CA PHE A 261 -19.32 -21.77 -7.93
C PHE A 261 -20.77 -22.27 -7.77
N GLY A 262 -21.43 -22.49 -8.89
CA GLY A 262 -22.83 -22.88 -8.99
C GLY A 262 -23.41 -22.30 -10.26
N SER A 263 -23.10 -22.92 -11.41
CA SER A 263 -23.63 -22.54 -12.71
C SER A 263 -25.15 -22.38 -12.67
N LYS A 264 -25.62 -21.13 -12.57
CA LYS A 264 -26.84 -20.76 -13.30
C LYS A 264 -26.35 -20.15 -14.60
N THR A 265 -26.51 -20.90 -15.68
CA THR A 265 -26.35 -20.41 -17.05
C THR A 265 -27.23 -19.16 -17.19
N VAL A 266 -26.60 -18.00 -17.33
CA VAL A 266 -27.35 -16.80 -17.74
C VAL A 266 -27.82 -17.06 -19.17
N ILE A 267 -29.11 -17.24 -19.35
CA ILE A 267 -29.72 -17.29 -20.66
C ILE A 267 -29.60 -15.86 -21.20
N GLU A 268 -28.72 -15.66 -22.18
CA GLU A 268 -28.79 -14.47 -23.03
C GLU A 268 -30.18 -14.38 -23.64
N GLY A 269 -30.98 -13.38 -23.24
CA GLY A 269 -32.23 -13.15 -23.92
C GLY A 269 -33.36 -12.54 -23.13
N GLU A 270 -33.25 -12.18 -21.87
CA GLU A 270 -34.28 -11.35 -21.24
C GLU A 270 -33.86 -9.88 -21.26
N SER A 271 -34.33 -9.21 -22.31
CA SER A 271 -34.34 -7.75 -22.42
C SER A 271 -35.10 -7.15 -21.24
N GLY A 272 -34.42 -6.44 -20.33
CA GLY A 272 -35.11 -5.50 -19.46
C GLY A 272 -34.85 -5.58 -17.95
N THR A 273 -33.91 -6.39 -17.45
CA THR A 273 -33.52 -6.27 -16.03
C THR A 273 -32.48 -5.18 -15.87
N GLU A 274 -32.91 -4.07 -15.27
CA GLU A 274 -32.01 -2.96 -14.89
C GLU A 274 -30.98 -3.46 -13.86
N LEU A 275 -29.71 -3.43 -14.22
CA LEU A 275 -28.59 -3.77 -13.31
C LEU A 275 -28.36 -2.58 -12.39
N LYS A 276 -28.49 -2.78 -11.07
CA LYS A 276 -28.14 -1.77 -10.05
C LYS A 276 -26.77 -2.07 -9.49
N THR A 277 -25.94 -1.05 -9.45
CA THR A 277 -24.56 -1.14 -8.98
C THR A 277 -24.29 -0.05 -7.95
N LEU A 278 -23.64 -0.41 -6.83
CA LEU A 278 -23.14 0.58 -5.87
C LEU A 278 -21.73 0.96 -6.27
N VAL A 279 -21.47 2.27 -6.43
CA VAL A 279 -20.18 2.79 -6.91
C VAL A 279 -19.69 3.86 -5.96
N LEU A 280 -18.40 3.79 -5.56
CA LEU A 280 -17.69 4.92 -5.03
C LEU A 280 -17.31 5.82 -6.21
N LYS A 281 -18.09 6.88 -6.41
CA LYS A 281 -17.89 7.78 -7.54
C LYS A 281 -16.76 8.73 -7.31
N ASP A 282 -16.82 9.48 -6.22
CA ASP A 282 -15.83 10.44 -5.80
C ASP A 282 -15.61 10.38 -4.29
N PHE A 283 -14.46 10.88 -3.85
CA PHE A 283 -14.05 10.98 -2.47
C PHE A 283 -13.39 12.33 -2.24
N THR A 284 -13.75 13.01 -1.15
CA THR A 284 -13.15 14.29 -0.77
C THR A 284 -12.53 14.18 0.60
N MET A 285 -11.22 14.25 0.65
CA MET A 285 -10.46 14.36 1.90
C MET A 285 -10.52 15.80 2.40
N HIS A 286 -10.96 16.02 3.65
CA HIS A 286 -11.11 17.36 4.20
C HIS A 286 -9.93 17.82 5.07
N ARG A 287 -9.04 16.92 5.43
CA ARG A 287 -7.78 17.17 6.13
C ARG A 287 -6.77 16.11 5.74
N ASN A 288 -5.49 16.40 5.88
CA ASN A 288 -4.48 15.34 5.90
C ASN A 288 -4.63 14.54 7.20
N PHE A 289 -4.44 13.24 7.13
CA PHE A 289 -4.45 12.35 8.27
C PHE A 289 -3.02 12.20 8.79
N ASP A 290 -2.06 12.04 7.90
CA ASP A 290 -0.66 11.90 8.24
C ASP A 290 0.11 13.23 8.34
N PRO A 291 1.18 13.28 9.16
CA PRO A 291 2.20 14.32 9.06
C PRO A 291 2.81 14.35 7.66
N TRP A 292 3.29 15.50 7.22
CA TRP A 292 3.79 15.60 5.83
C TRP A 292 5.07 14.79 5.57
N PHE A 293 5.84 14.44 6.59
CA PHE A 293 6.99 13.54 6.47
C PHE A 293 6.60 12.08 6.29
N ALA A 294 5.45 11.66 6.78
CA ALA A 294 4.97 10.29 6.68
C ALA A 294 4.49 9.94 5.26
N GLY A 295 3.79 10.85 4.60
CA GLY A 295 3.29 10.60 3.25
C GLY A 295 1.99 11.33 2.92
N ALA A 296 1.31 10.83 1.92
CA ALA A 296 -0.08 11.13 1.63
C ALA A 296 -0.99 10.35 2.58
N SER A 297 -2.30 10.51 2.47
CA SER A 297 -3.24 9.73 3.28
C SER A 297 -3.79 8.56 2.48
N GLU A 298 -3.68 7.35 3.03
CA GLU A 298 -4.10 6.08 2.45
C GLU A 298 -5.44 5.64 3.03
N PHE A 299 -6.45 5.54 2.16
CA PHE A 299 -7.78 5.13 2.58
C PHE A 299 -8.10 3.73 2.09
N PHE A 300 -8.45 2.85 3.02
CA PHE A 300 -8.90 1.49 2.73
C PHE A 300 -10.42 1.45 2.69
N VAL A 301 -10.95 1.16 1.50
CA VAL A 301 -12.38 1.03 1.25
C VAL A 301 -12.73 -0.46 1.27
N LYS A 302 -13.55 -0.88 2.23
CA LYS A 302 -13.92 -2.27 2.44
C LYS A 302 -15.43 -2.43 2.48
N VAL A 303 -15.96 -3.28 1.62
CA VAL A 303 -17.40 -3.53 1.50
C VAL A 303 -17.68 -5.01 1.61
N GLY A 304 -18.60 -5.34 2.49
CA GLY A 304 -19.18 -6.68 2.59
C GLY A 304 -20.60 -6.70 2.04
N SER A 305 -20.86 -7.55 1.06
CA SER A 305 -22.17 -7.68 0.42
C SER A 305 -22.53 -9.13 0.11
N VAL A 306 -23.69 -9.33 -0.50
CA VAL A 306 -24.11 -10.59 -1.13
C VAL A 306 -24.58 -10.26 -2.53
N ASP A 307 -23.61 -10.18 -3.43
CA ASP A 307 -23.83 -9.75 -4.80
C ASP A 307 -24.78 -10.71 -5.55
N GLY A 308 -25.71 -10.16 -6.34
CA GLY A 308 -26.62 -10.92 -7.16
C GLY A 308 -27.55 -11.83 -6.38
N PHE A 309 -27.82 -11.53 -5.11
CA PHE A 309 -28.71 -12.35 -4.29
C PHE A 309 -30.11 -12.43 -4.88
N SER A 310 -30.53 -13.64 -5.22
CA SER A 310 -31.85 -13.93 -5.75
C SER A 310 -32.35 -15.29 -5.25
N ALA A 311 -33.17 -15.30 -4.22
CA ALA A 311 -33.69 -16.50 -3.59
C ALA A 311 -35.19 -16.42 -3.41
N SER A 312 -35.89 -17.53 -3.66
CA SER A 312 -37.33 -17.66 -3.47
C SER A 312 -37.69 -18.32 -2.15
N THR A 313 -36.74 -19.09 -1.57
CA THR A 313 -36.95 -19.89 -0.35
C THR A 313 -35.80 -19.73 0.60
N GLU A 314 -36.02 -19.95 1.90
CA GLU A 314 -35.00 -20.00 2.92
C GLU A 314 -33.91 -21.06 2.65
N ALA A 315 -34.25 -22.17 2.04
CA ALA A 315 -33.34 -23.25 1.71
C ALA A 315 -32.25 -22.80 0.72
N GLU A 316 -32.53 -21.80 -0.10
CA GLU A 316 -31.62 -21.27 -1.10
C GLU A 316 -30.56 -20.32 -0.48
N LEU A 317 -30.77 -19.83 0.75
CA LEU A 317 -29.76 -18.98 1.45
C LEU A 317 -28.36 -19.61 1.47
N LYS A 318 -28.29 -20.93 1.68
CA LYS A 318 -27.03 -21.67 1.71
C LYS A 318 -26.27 -21.75 0.37
N LEU A 319 -26.90 -21.32 -0.72
CA LEU A 319 -26.28 -21.24 -2.04
C LEU A 319 -25.47 -19.92 -2.21
N TYR A 320 -25.62 -19.01 -1.26
CA TYR A 320 -24.97 -17.72 -1.30
C TYR A 320 -23.96 -17.58 -0.15
N SER A 321 -22.89 -16.90 -0.44
CA SER A 321 -21.88 -16.49 0.53
C SER A 321 -21.64 -15.00 0.42
N PRO A 322 -21.31 -14.31 1.51
CA PRO A 322 -20.90 -12.91 1.42
C PRO A 322 -19.60 -12.76 0.63
N SER A 323 -19.49 -11.66 -0.07
CA SER A 323 -18.29 -11.20 -0.77
C SER A 323 -17.70 -9.99 -0.06
N VAL A 324 -16.39 -9.84 -0.11
CA VAL A 324 -15.69 -8.65 0.36
C VAL A 324 -15.01 -7.99 -0.83
N THR A 325 -15.28 -6.70 -1.02
CA THR A 325 -14.53 -5.83 -1.92
C THR A 325 -13.60 -5.00 -1.04
N ASP A 326 -12.29 -5.04 -1.32
CA ASP A 326 -11.25 -4.36 -0.55
C ASP A 326 -10.24 -3.75 -1.52
N PHE A 327 -9.97 -2.45 -1.36
CA PHE A 327 -8.96 -1.75 -2.14
C PHE A 327 -8.51 -0.49 -1.41
N MET A 328 -7.32 -0.01 -1.78
CA MET A 328 -6.73 1.22 -1.28
C MET A 328 -6.85 2.34 -2.31
N ILE A 329 -7.12 3.55 -1.83
CA ILE A 329 -7.01 4.79 -2.57
C ILE A 329 -6.07 5.74 -1.83
N VAL A 330 -5.19 6.40 -2.57
CA VAL A 330 -4.28 7.40 -2.02
C VAL A 330 -4.76 8.79 -2.43
N VAL A 331 -4.89 9.68 -1.46
CA VAL A 331 -5.24 11.08 -1.71
C VAL A 331 -4.07 11.97 -1.34
N LYS A 332 -3.38 12.49 -2.36
CA LYS A 332 -2.23 13.35 -2.16
C LYS A 332 -2.57 14.61 -1.39
N ARG A 333 -1.64 15.10 -0.60
CA ARG A 333 -1.77 16.27 0.27
C ARG A 333 -2.33 17.50 -0.43
N LYS A 334 -1.94 17.75 -1.67
CA LYS A 334 -2.42 18.88 -2.49
C LYS A 334 -3.91 18.84 -2.83
N TYR A 335 -4.56 17.68 -2.71
CA TYR A 335 -5.98 17.50 -3.05
C TYR A 335 -6.92 17.60 -1.85
N VAL A 336 -6.43 18.09 -0.71
CA VAL A 336 -7.31 18.38 0.44
C VAL A 336 -8.40 19.36 0.03
N GLY A 337 -9.66 18.97 0.26
CA GLY A 337 -10.85 19.75 -0.10
C GLY A 337 -11.29 19.58 -1.55
N GLU A 338 -10.56 18.87 -2.38
CA GLU A 338 -10.88 18.65 -3.79
C GLU A 338 -11.46 17.23 -4.01
N PRO A 339 -12.61 17.08 -4.69
CA PRO A 339 -13.17 15.77 -4.99
C PRO A 339 -12.29 15.02 -6.00
N GLN A 340 -11.89 13.80 -5.64
CA GLN A 340 -11.16 12.88 -6.49
C GLN A 340 -12.12 11.82 -7.03
N ASN A 341 -12.11 11.59 -8.36
CA ASN A 341 -13.01 10.65 -9.02
C ASN A 341 -12.38 9.26 -9.09
N PHE A 342 -13.02 8.28 -8.47
CA PHE A 342 -12.56 6.90 -8.46
C PHE A 342 -13.42 5.97 -9.32
N ASN A 343 -14.74 6.17 -9.37
CA ASN A 343 -15.70 5.32 -10.10
C ASN A 343 -15.51 3.82 -9.80
N ALA A 344 -15.22 3.47 -8.56
CA ALA A 344 -14.94 2.11 -8.13
C ALA A 344 -16.22 1.36 -7.77
N VAL A 345 -16.40 0.16 -8.33
CA VAL A 345 -17.57 -0.68 -8.02
C VAL A 345 -17.40 -1.30 -6.65
N LEU A 346 -18.34 -1.03 -5.75
CA LEU A 346 -18.41 -1.59 -4.41
C LEU A 346 -19.28 -2.84 -4.35
N VAL A 347 -20.43 -2.81 -5.03
CA VAL A 347 -21.36 -3.94 -5.18
C VAL A 347 -21.80 -3.99 -6.64
N SER A 348 -21.48 -5.06 -7.34
CA SER A 348 -21.67 -5.15 -8.80
C SER A 348 -23.11 -5.47 -9.21
N ASP A 349 -23.84 -6.20 -8.40
CA ASP A 349 -25.21 -6.62 -8.67
C ASP A 349 -26.07 -6.45 -7.41
N TRP A 350 -26.55 -5.22 -7.23
CA TRP A 350 -27.48 -4.88 -6.15
C TRP A 350 -28.90 -5.25 -6.52
N THR A 351 -29.33 -6.43 -6.09
CA THR A 351 -30.72 -6.89 -6.35
C THR A 351 -31.71 -6.22 -5.40
N GLU A 352 -33.02 -6.29 -5.72
CA GLU A 352 -34.04 -5.78 -4.82
C GLU A 352 -34.13 -6.50 -3.47
N GLN A 353 -33.57 -7.69 -3.40
CA GLN A 353 -33.51 -8.50 -2.19
C GLN A 353 -32.30 -8.14 -1.27
N LEU A 354 -31.25 -7.52 -1.80
CA LEU A 354 -30.15 -6.99 -1.00
C LEU A 354 -30.57 -5.65 -0.40
N THR A 355 -30.85 -5.62 0.90
CA THR A 355 -31.35 -4.41 1.58
C THR A 355 -30.27 -3.60 2.26
N HIS A 356 -29.18 -4.23 2.69
CA HIS A 356 -28.05 -3.58 3.34
C HIS A 356 -26.75 -4.30 2.97
N CYS A 357 -25.71 -3.54 2.73
CA CYS A 357 -24.33 -3.98 2.73
C CYS A 357 -23.59 -3.36 3.93
N ALA A 358 -22.42 -3.88 4.26
CA ALA A 358 -21.53 -3.28 5.23
C ALA A 358 -20.45 -2.51 4.45
N LEU A 359 -20.20 -1.26 4.81
CA LEU A 359 -19.14 -0.44 4.22
C LEU A 359 -18.35 0.21 5.35
N ILE A 360 -17.03 0.14 5.29
CA ILE A 360 -16.13 0.88 6.16
C ILE A 360 -15.02 1.51 5.31
N ILE A 361 -14.65 2.73 5.64
CA ILE A 361 -13.47 3.39 5.10
C ILE A 361 -12.59 3.73 6.29
N THR A 362 -11.38 3.21 6.29
CA THR A 362 -10.36 3.49 7.30
C THR A 362 -9.17 4.16 6.65
N GLU A 363 -8.42 4.87 7.43
CA GLU A 363 -7.09 5.34 7.10
C GLU A 363 -6.09 4.55 7.95
N ASP A 364 -4.95 4.16 7.38
CA ASP A 364 -4.01 3.24 8.01
C ASP A 364 -3.03 3.99 8.92
N ASP A 365 -3.13 3.72 10.21
CA ASP A 365 -2.14 4.14 11.22
C ASP A 365 -1.33 2.93 11.73
N GLY A 366 -1.34 1.83 10.97
CA GLY A 366 -0.68 0.57 11.32
C GLY A 366 -1.35 -0.15 12.50
N GLY A 367 -0.59 -0.93 13.24
CA GLY A 367 -1.09 -1.72 14.37
C GLY A 367 -1.23 -3.20 14.04
N THR A 368 -2.04 -3.92 14.81
CA THR A 368 -2.26 -5.36 14.65
C THR A 368 -3.50 -5.62 13.80
N LYS A 369 -3.42 -6.59 12.90
CA LYS A 369 -4.57 -7.03 12.08
C LYS A 369 -5.70 -7.53 12.99
N THR A 370 -6.89 -7.03 12.76
CA THR A 370 -8.14 -7.41 13.43
C THR A 370 -9.28 -7.42 12.42
N SER A 371 -10.51 -7.54 12.87
CA SER A 371 -11.66 -7.49 11.96
C SER A 371 -12.84 -6.77 12.59
N TRP A 372 -13.57 -6.04 11.76
CA TRP A 372 -14.86 -5.49 12.13
C TRP A 372 -15.96 -6.48 11.74
N LYS A 373 -16.68 -6.97 12.77
CA LYS A 373 -17.84 -7.86 12.57
C LYS A 373 -19.05 -7.05 12.19
N CYS A 374 -19.63 -7.37 11.05
CA CYS A 374 -20.77 -6.69 10.47
C CYS A 374 -21.67 -7.70 9.74
N SER A 375 -22.71 -7.23 9.07
CA SER A 375 -23.57 -8.12 8.27
C SER A 375 -24.13 -7.41 7.04
N ALA A 376 -24.24 -8.15 5.93
CA ALA A 376 -25.14 -7.81 4.84
C ALA A 376 -26.53 -8.38 5.13
N VAL A 377 -27.58 -7.68 4.74
CA VAL A 377 -28.96 -8.10 4.99
C VAL A 377 -29.71 -8.26 3.69
N VAL A 378 -30.29 -9.43 3.52
CA VAL A 378 -31.14 -9.77 2.38
C VAL A 378 -32.57 -10.06 2.82
N LYS A 379 -33.53 -9.94 1.89
CA LYS A 379 -34.93 -10.23 2.10
C LYS A 379 -35.41 -11.35 1.20
N ILE A 380 -36.15 -12.31 1.79
CA ILE A 380 -36.95 -13.28 1.05
C ILE A 380 -38.39 -13.06 1.49
N GLN A 381 -39.25 -12.60 0.58
CA GLN A 381 -40.62 -12.15 0.87
C GLN A 381 -40.64 -11.07 1.97
N SER A 382 -41.21 -11.33 3.13
CA SER A 382 -41.29 -10.39 4.27
C SER A 382 -40.22 -10.60 5.35
N LYS A 383 -39.37 -11.64 5.23
CA LYS A 383 -38.39 -11.99 6.23
C LYS A 383 -36.98 -11.47 5.84
N SER A 384 -36.23 -10.94 6.81
CA SER A 384 -34.87 -10.50 6.66
C SER A 384 -33.89 -11.54 7.21
N TYR A 385 -32.78 -11.72 6.53
CA TYR A 385 -31.70 -12.65 6.89
C TYR A 385 -30.38 -11.91 6.82
N GLY A 386 -29.55 -12.06 7.87
CA GLY A 386 -28.21 -11.47 7.94
C GLY A 386 -27.15 -12.47 7.52
N PHE A 387 -26.23 -12.04 6.67
CA PHE A 387 -24.97 -12.74 6.39
C PHE A 387 -23.87 -12.08 7.21
N GLU A 388 -23.29 -12.82 8.14
CA GLU A 388 -22.19 -12.32 8.95
C GLU A 388 -20.93 -12.17 8.09
N ILE A 389 -20.23 -11.05 8.27
CA ILE A 389 -19.05 -10.65 7.52
C ILE A 389 -18.01 -10.14 8.50
N ASN A 390 -16.75 -10.49 8.26
CA ASN A 390 -15.62 -9.94 8.99
C ASN A 390 -14.80 -9.10 8.00
N LEU A 391 -14.85 -7.78 8.12
CA LEU A 391 -14.03 -6.88 7.31
C LEU A 391 -12.69 -6.68 8.01
N PRO A 392 -11.55 -6.93 7.33
CA PRO A 392 -10.23 -6.77 7.92
C PRO A 392 -9.93 -5.30 8.18
N ILE A 393 -9.39 -4.97 9.36
CA ILE A 393 -8.92 -3.63 9.75
C ILE A 393 -7.70 -3.79 10.64
N ASN A 394 -6.96 -2.70 10.88
CA ASN A 394 -5.90 -2.67 11.88
C ASN A 394 -6.38 -1.99 13.17
N THR A 395 -5.70 -2.25 14.27
CA THR A 395 -6.16 -1.77 15.60
C THR A 395 -5.99 -0.28 15.81
N ARG A 396 -5.14 0.38 15.01
CA ARG A 396 -4.88 1.82 15.07
C ARG A 396 -5.54 2.60 13.95
N ASP A 397 -6.13 1.90 12.96
CA ASP A 397 -6.79 2.59 11.85
C ASP A 397 -7.80 3.63 12.32
N ASP A 398 -7.71 4.84 11.79
CA ASP A 398 -8.73 5.86 11.95
C ASP A 398 -9.97 5.48 11.13
N ILE A 399 -11.13 5.37 11.79
CA ILE A 399 -12.40 5.12 11.08
C ILE A 399 -12.89 6.43 10.49
N VAL A 400 -12.74 6.57 9.18
CA VAL A 400 -13.14 7.76 8.44
C VAL A 400 -14.65 7.76 8.18
N TRP A 401 -15.20 6.60 7.81
CA TRP A 401 -16.63 6.43 7.54
C TRP A 401 -17.10 4.97 7.74
N ARG A 402 -18.36 4.79 8.21
CA ARG A 402 -19.03 3.49 8.36
C ARG A 402 -20.54 3.63 8.42
#